data_ca495e7fa325bd640faf746b68c43cc6
#
_entry.id   ca495e7fa325bd640faf746b68c43cc6
#
_cell.length_a   1.000
_cell.length_b   1.000
_cell.length_c   1.000
_cell.angle_alpha   90.00
_cell.angle_beta   90.00
_cell.angle_gamma   90.00
#
_symmetry.space_group_name_H-M   'P 1'
#
loop_
_entity.id
_entity.type
_entity.pdbx_description
1 polymer ?
#
loop_
_entity_poly.entity_id
_entity_poly.type
_entity_poly.pdbx_seq_one_letter_code
_entity_poly.pdbx_strand_id
1 'polypeptide(L)'
;MSKKFKRLSAVILAVVMMLGSTVMASAATMHIYIREWEQGTSSNTYLGTPKPIPGITNPVVTVTGVDSNGTYKDALLLAESKGLLETSWNPKYPEYLTSFAVEGYARANGGENKNPQYDSAGNMIHATWEGTSWMWYPGNDVTLKNTSSYPETTLGGTKVPSTNEFSIVLSY
;
A
#
# COMPACT_ATOMS: atom_id res chain seq x y z
N MET A 1 -7.21 -51.90 30.08
CA MET A 1 -6.78 -50.51 30.00
C MET A 1 -7.48 -49.68 31.07
N SER A 2 -6.73 -49.01 31.95
CA SER A 2 -7.30 -48.32 33.11
C SER A 2 -8.04 -47.05 32.67
N LYS A 3 -9.12 -46.70 33.42
CA LYS A 3 -9.89 -45.45 33.17
C LYS A 3 -9.04 -44.17 33.15
N LYS A 4 -7.88 -44.21 33.81
CA LYS A 4 -6.90 -43.10 33.84
C LYS A 4 -6.20 -42.89 32.47
N PHE A 5 -5.90 -44.01 31.77
CA PHE A 5 -5.26 -43.95 30.44
C PHE A 5 -6.21 -43.37 29.37
N LYS A 6 -7.51 -43.70 29.44
CA LYS A 6 -8.50 -43.13 28.50
C LYS A 6 -8.70 -41.64 28.67
N ARG A 7 -8.61 -41.11 29.90
CA ARG A 7 -8.73 -39.68 30.18
C ARG A 7 -7.48 -38.89 29.71
N LEU A 8 -6.30 -39.49 29.89
CA LEU A 8 -5.05 -38.87 29.45
C LEU A 8 -5.00 -38.76 27.90
N SER A 9 -5.42 -39.83 27.21
CA SER A 9 -5.48 -39.83 25.73
C SER A 9 -6.49 -38.82 25.18
N ALA A 10 -7.63 -38.61 25.85
CA ALA A 10 -8.63 -37.61 25.43
C ALA A 10 -8.14 -36.18 25.63
N VAL A 11 -7.38 -35.89 26.69
CA VAL A 11 -6.80 -34.58 26.95
C VAL A 11 -5.69 -34.25 25.94
N ILE A 12 -4.82 -35.23 25.64
CA ILE A 12 -3.76 -35.06 24.63
C ILE A 12 -4.38 -34.83 23.25
N LEU A 13 -5.43 -35.55 22.88
CA LEU A 13 -6.11 -35.36 21.58
C LEU A 13 -6.78 -33.97 21.50
N ALA A 14 -7.40 -33.49 22.60
CA ALA A 14 -7.99 -32.14 22.64
C ALA A 14 -6.94 -31.05 22.54
N VAL A 15 -5.79 -31.20 23.19
CA VAL A 15 -4.67 -30.24 23.08
C VAL A 15 -4.08 -30.23 21.67
N VAL A 16 -3.93 -31.41 21.03
CA VAL A 16 -3.45 -31.49 19.63
C VAL A 16 -4.47 -30.88 18.67
N MET A 17 -5.78 -31.03 18.90
CA MET A 17 -6.80 -30.38 18.09
C MET A 17 -6.84 -28.86 18.30
N MET A 18 -6.58 -28.36 19.52
CA MET A 18 -6.48 -26.91 19.77
C MET A 18 -5.21 -26.28 19.18
N LEU A 19 -4.11 -27.03 19.11
CA LEU A 19 -2.87 -26.58 18.45
C LEU A 19 -2.96 -26.70 16.91
N GLY A 20 -3.84 -27.53 16.39
CA GLY A 20 -4.09 -27.70 14.94
C GLY A 20 -5.05 -26.69 14.32
N SER A 21 -5.75 -25.91 15.14
CA SER A 21 -6.62 -24.81 14.68
C SER A 21 -5.90 -23.47 14.72
N THR A 22 -4.61 -23.40 14.35
CA THR A 22 -4.09 -22.17 13.79
C THR A 22 -4.91 -21.93 12.53
N VAL A 23 -5.84 -20.98 12.60
CA VAL A 23 -6.42 -20.39 11.39
C VAL A 23 -5.20 -19.96 10.58
N MET A 24 -4.85 -20.75 9.57
CA MET A 24 -3.87 -20.32 8.58
C MET A 24 -4.48 -19.08 7.99
N ALA A 25 -3.98 -17.90 8.39
CA ALA A 25 -4.32 -16.66 7.74
C ALA A 25 -4.16 -16.93 6.25
N SER A 26 -5.25 -16.81 5.49
CA SER A 26 -5.23 -17.10 4.07
C SER A 26 -4.20 -16.16 3.45
N ALA A 27 -3.11 -16.73 2.95
CA ALA A 27 -2.06 -15.96 2.32
C ALA A 27 -2.57 -15.45 0.98
N ALA A 28 -2.81 -14.15 0.89
CA ALA A 28 -3.30 -13.50 -0.31
C ALA A 28 -2.14 -13.17 -1.29
N THR A 29 -2.52 -12.91 -2.53
CA THR A 29 -1.63 -12.37 -3.58
C THR A 29 -2.02 -10.93 -3.89
N MET A 30 -1.05 -10.01 -3.87
CA MET A 30 -1.25 -8.62 -4.26
C MET A 30 -0.55 -8.33 -5.58
N HIS A 31 -1.25 -7.66 -6.49
CA HIS A 31 -0.72 -7.13 -7.73
C HIS A 31 -0.57 -5.61 -7.62
N ILE A 32 0.63 -5.11 -7.90
CA ILE A 32 0.94 -3.68 -7.82
C ILE A 32 1.02 -3.13 -9.24
N TYR A 33 0.20 -2.13 -9.50
CA TYR A 33 0.13 -1.37 -10.74
C TYR A 33 0.66 0.03 -10.48
N ILE A 34 1.34 0.64 -11.46
CA ILE A 34 1.76 2.03 -11.37
C ILE A 34 1.23 2.83 -12.55
N ARG A 35 1.03 4.12 -12.29
CA ARG A 35 0.73 5.13 -13.31
C ARG A 35 1.37 6.46 -12.95
N GLU A 36 1.58 7.30 -13.95
CA GLU A 36 1.89 8.72 -13.76
C GLU A 36 0.72 9.58 -14.25
N TRP A 37 0.59 10.78 -13.65
CA TRP A 37 -0.29 11.81 -14.13
C TRP A 37 0.37 12.59 -15.27
N GLU A 38 -0.42 13.05 -16.22
CA GLU A 38 0.04 14.03 -17.18
C GLU A 38 0.14 15.39 -16.49
N GLN A 39 1.33 16.00 -16.55
CA GLN A 39 1.55 17.34 -15.97
C GLN A 39 0.70 18.40 -16.67
N GLY A 40 0.16 19.35 -15.91
CA GLY A 40 -0.67 20.43 -16.43
C GLY A 40 -2.15 20.10 -16.50
N THR A 41 -2.57 18.90 -16.09
CA THR A 41 -3.99 18.63 -15.86
C THR A 41 -4.45 19.33 -14.59
N SER A 42 -5.69 19.82 -14.59
CA SER A 42 -6.29 20.60 -13.51
C SER A 42 -6.08 19.95 -12.15
N SER A 43 -5.66 20.74 -11.17
CA SER A 43 -5.51 20.34 -9.76
C SER A 43 -6.77 19.76 -9.11
N ASN A 44 -7.92 19.88 -9.76
CA ASN A 44 -9.20 19.34 -9.27
C ASN A 44 -9.52 17.96 -9.81
N THR A 45 -8.67 17.35 -10.62
CA THR A 45 -8.90 16.00 -11.16
C THR A 45 -7.87 15.05 -10.58
N TYR A 46 -8.19 14.44 -9.44
CA TYR A 46 -7.41 13.33 -8.85
C TYR A 46 -7.20 12.17 -9.83
N LEU A 47 -8.01 12.12 -10.85
CA LEU A 47 -8.01 11.08 -11.86
C LEU A 47 -7.10 11.39 -13.04
N GLY A 48 -6.91 12.66 -13.40
CA GLY A 48 -6.01 13.13 -14.45
C GLY A 48 -5.95 12.26 -15.71
N THR A 49 -5.18 12.68 -16.69
CA THR A 49 -4.88 11.82 -17.85
C THR A 49 -3.73 10.89 -17.50
N PRO A 50 -3.86 9.55 -17.70
CA PRO A 50 -2.76 8.63 -17.49
C PRO A 50 -1.63 8.92 -18.48
N LYS A 51 -0.41 9.03 -17.96
CA LYS A 51 0.79 9.18 -18.76
C LYS A 51 1.41 7.79 -18.96
N PRO A 52 1.68 7.37 -20.21
CA PRO A 52 2.44 6.16 -20.47
C PRO A 52 3.82 6.22 -19.82
N ILE A 53 4.23 5.15 -19.16
CA ILE A 53 5.55 5.00 -18.58
C ILE A 53 6.36 4.08 -19.50
N PRO A 54 7.34 4.61 -20.27
CA PRO A 54 8.10 3.79 -21.21
C PRO A 54 8.83 2.64 -20.54
N GLY A 55 8.73 1.45 -21.11
CA GLY A 55 9.40 0.26 -20.62
C GLY A 55 8.73 -0.42 -19.41
N ILE A 56 7.61 0.13 -18.90
CA ILE A 56 6.89 -0.44 -17.77
C ILE A 56 5.67 -1.20 -18.23
N THR A 57 5.55 -2.43 -17.75
CA THR A 57 4.37 -3.29 -17.96
C THR A 57 3.71 -3.58 -16.61
N ASN A 58 2.43 -3.29 -16.50
CA ASN A 58 1.62 -3.59 -15.32
C ASN A 58 1.02 -5.01 -15.34
N PRO A 59 0.90 -5.70 -14.19
CA PRO A 59 1.40 -5.29 -12.88
C PRO A 59 2.93 -5.27 -12.83
N VAL A 60 3.51 -4.25 -12.18
CA VAL A 60 4.97 -4.14 -12.04
C VAL A 60 5.55 -5.13 -11.02
N VAL A 61 4.73 -5.52 -10.04
CA VAL A 61 5.09 -6.50 -9.00
C VAL A 61 3.87 -7.37 -8.68
N THR A 62 4.12 -8.65 -8.47
CA THR A 62 3.17 -9.58 -7.85
C THR A 62 3.82 -10.16 -6.59
N VAL A 63 3.20 -9.96 -5.44
CA VAL A 63 3.66 -10.48 -4.15
C VAL A 63 2.66 -11.47 -3.58
N THR A 64 3.15 -12.66 -3.24
CA THR A 64 2.37 -13.74 -2.62
C THR A 64 2.67 -13.82 -1.12
N GLY A 65 1.77 -14.41 -0.36
CA GLY A 65 1.97 -14.61 1.07
C GLY A 65 1.59 -13.38 1.91
N VAL A 66 0.75 -12.50 1.37
CA VAL A 66 0.24 -11.33 2.10
C VAL A 66 -0.70 -11.78 3.21
N ASP A 67 -0.46 -11.31 4.43
CA ASP A 67 -1.34 -11.56 5.57
C ASP A 67 -2.69 -10.84 5.38
N SER A 68 -3.78 -11.59 5.35
CA SER A 68 -5.13 -11.05 5.21
C SER A 68 -5.58 -10.14 6.38
N ASN A 69 -4.85 -10.16 7.50
CA ASN A 69 -5.07 -9.26 8.63
C ASN A 69 -4.19 -8.00 8.59
N GLY A 70 -3.24 -7.95 7.66
CA GLY A 70 -2.32 -6.84 7.47
C GLY A 70 -2.95 -5.62 6.79
N THR A 71 -2.13 -4.61 6.57
CA THR A 71 -2.46 -3.39 5.82
C THR A 71 -1.82 -3.43 4.43
N TYR A 72 -2.21 -2.50 3.55
CA TYR A 72 -1.54 -2.34 2.26
C TYR A 72 -0.04 -1.99 2.43
N LYS A 73 0.30 -1.24 3.48
CA LYS A 73 1.71 -0.99 3.83
C LYS A 73 2.45 -2.27 4.17
N ASP A 74 1.86 -3.14 5.01
CA ASP A 74 2.49 -4.42 5.38
C ASP A 74 2.73 -5.29 4.14
N ALA A 75 1.80 -5.28 3.18
CA ALA A 75 1.95 -5.98 1.91
C ALA A 75 3.09 -5.40 1.04
N LEU A 76 3.25 -4.07 1.00
CA LEU A 76 4.38 -3.42 0.32
C LEU A 76 5.71 -3.73 1.00
N LEU A 77 5.78 -3.69 2.34
CA LEU A 77 6.97 -4.07 3.11
C LEU A 77 7.34 -5.56 2.92
N LEU A 78 6.35 -6.44 2.78
CA LEU A 78 6.59 -7.83 2.40
C LEU A 78 7.22 -7.94 1.01
N ALA A 79 6.72 -7.19 0.03
CA ALA A 79 7.31 -7.16 -1.31
C ALA A 79 8.76 -6.65 -1.28
N GLU A 80 9.03 -5.60 -0.50
CA GLU A 80 10.38 -5.06 -0.26
C GLU A 80 11.30 -6.11 0.39
N SER A 81 10.85 -6.81 1.42
CA SER A 81 11.61 -7.87 2.09
C SER A 81 11.98 -9.03 1.15
N LYS A 82 11.23 -9.22 0.07
CA LYS A 82 11.51 -10.18 -1.00
C LYS A 82 12.39 -9.61 -2.12
N GLY A 83 12.82 -8.35 -2.01
CA GLY A 83 13.64 -7.69 -3.03
C GLY A 83 12.90 -7.38 -4.33
N LEU A 84 11.56 -7.31 -4.31
CA LEU A 84 10.75 -7.06 -5.50
C LEU A 84 10.57 -5.57 -5.81
N LEU A 85 10.74 -4.72 -4.80
CA LEU A 85 10.62 -3.26 -4.88
C LEU A 85 11.38 -2.60 -3.72
N GLU A 86 11.47 -1.28 -3.75
CA GLU A 86 11.96 -0.46 -2.64
C GLU A 86 10.94 0.61 -2.29
N THR A 87 10.75 0.89 -1.00
CA THR A 87 9.85 1.92 -0.50
C THR A 87 10.53 2.82 0.52
N SER A 88 10.09 4.08 0.57
CA SER A 88 10.38 4.95 1.72
C SER A 88 9.10 5.54 2.26
N TRP A 89 9.08 5.77 3.55
CA TRP A 89 7.91 6.22 4.28
C TRP A 89 8.21 7.53 5.02
N ASN A 90 7.21 8.37 5.17
CA ASN A 90 7.37 9.64 5.85
C ASN A 90 7.74 9.40 7.34
N PRO A 91 8.85 9.95 7.85
CA PRO A 91 9.29 9.68 9.22
C PRO A 91 8.34 10.25 10.30
N LYS A 92 7.59 11.32 9.98
CA LYS A 92 6.62 11.93 10.90
C LYS A 92 5.24 11.27 10.78
N TYR A 93 4.88 10.80 9.58
CA TYR A 93 3.61 10.16 9.28
C TYR A 93 3.88 8.82 8.58
N PRO A 94 4.28 7.77 9.33
CA PRO A 94 4.85 6.55 8.77
C PRO A 94 3.88 5.69 7.95
N GLU A 95 2.64 6.13 7.80
CA GLU A 95 1.61 5.51 6.96
C GLU A 95 1.60 6.05 5.52
N TYR A 96 2.38 7.13 5.25
CA TYR A 96 2.45 7.77 3.95
C TYR A 96 3.70 7.35 3.18
N LEU A 97 3.49 6.83 1.98
CA LEU A 97 4.55 6.50 1.03
C LEU A 97 5.22 7.77 0.52
N THR A 98 6.55 7.85 0.57
CA THR A 98 7.33 8.98 0.07
C THR A 98 8.19 8.65 -1.14
N SER A 99 8.58 7.39 -1.31
CA SER A 99 9.22 6.92 -2.53
C SER A 99 8.83 5.49 -2.86
N PHE A 100 8.90 5.16 -4.13
CA PHE A 100 8.66 3.83 -4.66
C PHE A 100 9.60 3.58 -5.83
N ALA A 101 10.26 2.42 -5.83
CA ALA A 101 11.10 2.00 -6.92
C ALA A 101 10.89 0.51 -7.24
N VAL A 102 10.94 0.21 -8.52
CA VAL A 102 11.02 -1.14 -9.11
C VAL A 102 12.05 -1.12 -10.22
N GLU A 103 12.40 -2.26 -10.77
CA GLU A 103 13.32 -2.32 -11.91
C GLU A 103 12.88 -1.38 -13.05
N GLY A 104 13.78 -0.50 -13.47
CA GLY A 104 13.54 0.47 -14.55
C GLY A 104 12.68 1.68 -14.19
N TYR A 105 12.21 1.80 -12.94
CA TYR A 105 11.36 2.93 -12.54
C TYR A 105 11.55 3.31 -11.07
N ALA A 106 11.74 4.60 -10.81
CA ALA A 106 11.82 5.14 -9.46
C ALA A 106 11.23 6.56 -9.40
N ARG A 107 10.44 6.86 -8.36
CA ARG A 107 9.94 8.21 -8.07
C ARG A 107 9.92 8.43 -6.56
N ALA A 108 10.19 9.69 -6.17
CA ALA A 108 10.06 10.15 -4.80
C ALA A 108 9.21 11.42 -4.74
N ASN A 109 8.46 11.59 -3.66
CA ASN A 109 7.70 12.81 -3.42
C ASN A 109 8.64 14.02 -3.45
N GLY A 110 8.19 15.08 -4.08
CA GLY A 110 8.94 16.34 -4.18
C GLY A 110 8.01 17.52 -4.34
N GLY A 111 8.42 18.65 -3.79
CA GLY A 111 7.66 19.88 -3.92
C GLY A 111 8.23 20.97 -3.05
N GLU A 112 7.74 22.16 -3.25
CA GLU A 112 8.16 23.35 -2.53
C GLU A 112 6.98 24.27 -2.22
N ASN A 113 7.13 25.05 -1.16
CA ASN A 113 6.19 26.12 -0.85
C ASN A 113 6.49 27.32 -1.75
N LYS A 114 5.54 27.70 -2.58
CA LYS A 114 5.58 28.89 -3.42
C LYS A 114 4.93 30.08 -2.73
N ASN A 115 5.45 31.28 -2.97
CA ASN A 115 4.90 32.54 -2.47
C ASN A 115 4.64 32.51 -0.95
N PRO A 116 5.61 32.11 -0.12
CA PRO A 116 5.41 32.04 1.31
C PRO A 116 5.16 33.42 1.90
N GLN A 117 4.15 33.53 2.76
CA GLN A 117 3.86 34.71 3.55
C GLN A 117 4.21 34.44 5.00
N TYR A 118 4.80 35.40 5.67
CA TYR A 118 5.26 35.28 7.05
C TYR A 118 4.60 36.34 7.92
N ASP A 119 4.39 36.02 9.21
CA ASP A 119 4.00 36.98 10.20
C ASP A 119 5.20 37.84 10.65
N SER A 120 4.95 38.79 11.55
CA SER A 120 5.99 39.66 12.11
C SER A 120 7.03 38.94 12.97
N ALA A 121 6.75 37.72 13.40
CA ALA A 121 7.66 36.85 14.14
C ALA A 121 8.45 35.90 13.24
N GLY A 122 8.24 35.96 11.93
CA GLY A 122 8.92 35.09 10.95
C GLY A 122 8.31 33.71 10.79
N ASN A 123 7.11 33.42 11.31
CA ASN A 123 6.42 32.18 11.08
C ASN A 123 5.68 32.22 9.76
N MET A 124 5.80 31.15 8.96
CA MET A 124 5.05 31.04 7.72
C MET A 124 3.55 30.85 8.01
N ILE A 125 2.72 31.80 7.56
CA ILE A 125 1.26 31.82 7.76
C ILE A 125 0.48 31.37 6.53
N HIS A 126 1.10 31.44 5.35
CA HIS A 126 0.50 30.99 4.10
C HIS A 126 1.59 30.64 3.08
N ALA A 127 1.34 29.62 2.27
CA ALA A 127 2.08 29.32 1.05
C ALA A 127 1.22 28.47 0.13
N THR A 128 1.46 28.54 -1.17
CA THR A 128 0.94 27.57 -2.14
C THR A 128 1.95 26.45 -2.25
N TRP A 129 1.56 25.22 -1.92
CA TRP A 129 2.41 24.06 -2.13
C TRP A 129 2.30 23.60 -3.59
N GLU A 130 3.43 23.43 -4.27
CA GLU A 130 3.51 22.85 -5.61
C GLU A 130 4.43 21.63 -5.58
N GLY A 131 3.95 20.49 -6.05
CA GLY A 131 4.76 19.28 -6.04
C GLY A 131 4.00 18.05 -6.50
N THR A 132 4.70 16.94 -6.47
CA THR A 132 4.19 15.61 -6.80
C THR A 132 4.28 14.71 -5.60
N SER A 133 3.32 13.81 -5.47
CA SER A 133 3.28 12.84 -4.38
C SER A 133 2.60 11.56 -4.82
N TRP A 134 2.99 10.48 -4.18
CA TRP A 134 2.30 9.21 -4.35
C TRP A 134 0.88 9.25 -3.80
N MET A 135 -0.04 8.86 -4.66
CA MET A 135 -1.43 8.54 -4.32
C MET A 135 -1.65 7.05 -4.52
N TRP A 136 -2.68 6.48 -3.91
CA TRP A 136 -2.99 5.07 -4.07
C TRP A 136 -4.49 4.84 -4.29
N TYR A 137 -4.83 3.75 -4.96
CA TYR A 137 -6.20 3.38 -5.27
C TYR A 137 -6.34 1.85 -5.21
N PRO A 138 -7.41 1.31 -4.63
CA PRO A 138 -7.68 -0.12 -4.70
C PRO A 138 -8.07 -0.52 -6.12
N GLY A 139 -7.68 -1.74 -6.53
CA GLY A 139 -7.98 -2.28 -7.84
C GLY A 139 -6.82 -2.17 -8.84
N ASN A 140 -7.12 -2.35 -10.12
CA ASN A 140 -6.13 -2.43 -11.20
C ASN A 140 -6.40 -1.47 -12.37
N ASP A 141 -7.34 -0.55 -12.23
CA ASP A 141 -7.66 0.43 -13.28
C ASP A 141 -6.63 1.56 -13.30
N VAL A 142 -5.57 1.39 -14.05
CA VAL A 142 -4.55 2.42 -14.24
C VAL A 142 -5.06 3.67 -14.95
N THR A 143 -6.24 3.63 -15.56
CA THR A 143 -6.90 4.82 -16.12
C THR A 143 -7.66 5.61 -15.05
N LEU A 144 -8.02 4.95 -13.96
CA LEU A 144 -8.82 5.47 -12.85
C LEU A 144 -10.18 6.06 -13.26
N LYS A 145 -10.69 5.68 -14.44
CA LYS A 145 -11.95 6.20 -14.97
C LYS A 145 -13.16 5.84 -14.11
N ASN A 146 -13.08 4.73 -13.39
CA ASN A 146 -14.15 4.24 -12.51
C ASN A 146 -13.99 4.69 -11.06
N THR A 147 -13.00 5.53 -10.76
CA THR A 147 -12.74 6.04 -9.42
C THR A 147 -13.12 7.51 -9.35
N SER A 148 -14.00 7.87 -8.45
CA SER A 148 -14.49 9.25 -8.28
C SER A 148 -13.62 10.11 -7.35
N SER A 149 -12.81 9.47 -6.49
CA SER A 149 -11.93 10.10 -5.53
C SER A 149 -10.79 9.16 -5.13
N TYR A 150 -9.72 9.71 -4.56
CA TYR A 150 -8.71 8.90 -3.88
C TYR A 150 -9.23 8.41 -2.52
N PRO A 151 -8.66 7.33 -1.96
CA PRO A 151 -9.03 6.87 -0.62
C PRO A 151 -8.77 7.96 0.44
N GLU A 152 -9.71 8.13 1.35
CA GLU A 152 -9.59 9.06 2.49
C GLU A 152 -8.60 8.56 3.57
N THR A 153 -8.13 7.33 3.43
CA THR A 153 -7.25 6.65 4.38
C THR A 153 -5.86 6.41 3.78
N THR A 154 -4.89 6.17 4.64
CA THR A 154 -3.51 5.89 4.25
C THR A 154 -3.27 4.41 3.94
N LEU A 155 -2.16 4.09 3.27
CA LEU A 155 -1.74 2.70 3.03
C LEU A 155 -1.55 1.91 4.34
N GLY A 156 -1.04 2.55 5.39
CA GLY A 156 -0.86 1.94 6.71
C GLY A 156 -2.14 1.89 7.54
N GLY A 157 -3.11 2.78 7.25
CA GLY A 157 -4.41 2.81 7.92
C GLY A 157 -5.46 1.88 7.31
N THR A 158 -5.21 1.33 6.12
CA THR A 158 -6.19 0.51 5.39
C THR A 158 -5.79 -0.95 5.37
N LYS A 159 -6.68 -1.81 5.84
CA LYS A 159 -6.50 -3.26 5.77
C LYS A 159 -6.64 -3.77 4.35
N VAL A 160 -5.87 -4.79 4.02
CA VAL A 160 -6.06 -5.52 2.76
C VAL A 160 -7.44 -6.22 2.74
N PRO A 161 -8.04 -6.40 1.55
CA PRO A 161 -9.32 -7.10 1.46
C PRO A 161 -9.18 -8.59 1.83
N SER A 162 -10.25 -9.16 2.39
CA SER A 162 -10.32 -10.58 2.76
C SER A 162 -10.55 -11.48 1.53
N THR A 163 -9.74 -11.29 0.48
CA THR A 163 -9.79 -12.05 -0.77
C THR A 163 -8.45 -12.73 -0.99
N ASN A 164 -8.45 -13.84 -1.74
CA ASN A 164 -7.22 -14.56 -2.07
C ASN A 164 -6.30 -13.77 -3.03
N GLU A 165 -6.86 -12.80 -3.74
CA GLU A 165 -6.17 -11.99 -4.74
C GLU A 165 -6.76 -10.58 -4.77
N PHE A 166 -5.91 -9.58 -4.83
CA PHE A 166 -6.30 -8.18 -4.90
C PHE A 166 -5.22 -7.34 -5.59
N SER A 167 -5.58 -6.12 -5.93
CA SER A 167 -4.69 -5.21 -6.65
C SER A 167 -4.69 -3.82 -6.03
N ILE A 168 -3.62 -3.07 -6.30
CA ILE A 168 -3.44 -1.67 -5.93
C ILE A 168 -2.84 -0.92 -7.12
N VAL A 169 -3.30 0.30 -7.35
CA VAL A 169 -2.65 1.26 -8.25
C VAL A 169 -1.95 2.32 -7.42
N LEU A 170 -0.64 2.46 -7.60
CA LEU A 170 0.15 3.58 -7.11
C LEU A 170 0.26 4.63 -8.23
N SER A 171 -0.17 5.84 -7.94
CA SER A 171 -0.24 6.96 -8.90
C SER A 171 0.70 8.08 -8.46
N TYR A 172 1.59 8.53 -9.36
CA TYR A 172 2.56 9.60 -9.12
C TYR A 172 2.30 10.85 -9.95
#